data_1fc094ab40b61119d4cf58117a3317b2
#
_entry.id   1fc094ab40b61119d4cf58117a3317b2
#
_cell.length_a   1.000
_cell.length_b   1.000
_cell.length_c   1.000
_cell.angle_alpha   90.00
_cell.angle_beta   90.00
_cell.angle_gamma   90.00
#
_symmetry.space_group_name_H-M   'P 1'
#
loop_
_entity.id
_entity.type
_entity.pdbx_description
1 polymer ?
#
loop_
_entity_poly.entity_id
_entity_poly.type
_entity_poly.pdbx_seq_one_letter_code
_entity_poly.pdbx_strand_id
1 'polypeptide(L)'
;MKLRREARGHHLYDRSTGIHILLDEIPVEEHARDFGPELLSIALLNACDLECSFCYAPKTAYRLDPNHVVDVCKQFAALGTLEVAFGGGEPTLYQGLGDLCRRIWSETDLGISITTHGHHLTDRLIDELTGHISVIRVSIDAPEPLYSAIRGRPLSALQQKLPAMSSHIPFGINTVVNSSTLPFLDDLAAIVQQVGAIDWLLLPETSGGSFTLTKMQWEELDRWLVNHWEQMPLRVAAEAVSNLSGPFPFDCEAREYAHVRADGTLCRSSYAGGGVRLEGQSITTALVQLA
;
A
#
# COMPACT_ATOMS: atom_id res chain seq x y z
N MET A 1 1.71 7.26 19.56
CA MET A 1 2.19 8.24 18.54
C MET A 1 3.71 8.10 18.44
N LYS A 2 4.25 7.97 17.22
CA LYS A 2 5.67 7.86 16.91
C LYS A 2 6.17 9.17 16.30
N LEU A 3 7.36 9.59 16.67
CA LEU A 3 8.06 10.73 16.08
C LEU A 3 9.13 10.21 15.11
N ARG A 4 9.12 10.68 13.88
CA ARG A 4 10.18 10.54 12.89
C ARG A 4 10.78 11.91 12.58
N ARG A 5 12.09 11.96 12.44
CA ARG A 5 12.85 13.16 12.04
C ARG A 5 13.31 12.99 10.61
N GLU A 6 12.90 13.89 9.73
CA GLU A 6 13.21 13.79 8.29
C GLU A 6 13.61 15.15 7.72
N ALA A 7 14.05 15.18 6.47
CA ALA A 7 14.51 16.42 5.82
C ALA A 7 13.41 17.50 5.80
N ARG A 8 12.14 17.11 5.71
CA ARG A 8 10.97 17.99 5.69
C ARG A 8 10.57 18.54 7.06
N GLY A 9 11.09 17.96 8.17
CA GLY A 9 10.72 18.37 9.52
C GLY A 9 10.48 17.20 10.47
N HIS A 10 9.60 17.42 11.44
CA HIS A 10 9.20 16.42 12.44
C HIS A 10 7.87 15.79 12.06
N HIS A 11 7.86 14.51 11.81
CA HIS A 11 6.69 13.74 11.41
C HIS A 11 6.14 12.93 12.58
N LEU A 12 4.95 13.27 13.04
CA LEU A 12 4.22 12.55 14.07
C LEU A 12 3.24 11.57 13.40
N TYR A 13 3.28 10.33 13.83
CA TYR A 13 2.42 9.27 13.31
C TYR A 13 1.69 8.54 14.43
N ASP A 14 0.40 8.34 14.28
CA ASP A 14 -0.41 7.51 15.15
C ASP A 14 -0.88 6.25 14.40
N ARG A 15 -0.28 5.11 14.73
CA ARG A 15 -0.59 3.83 14.09
C ARG A 15 -2.01 3.32 14.31
N SER A 16 -2.69 3.77 15.38
CA SER A 16 -4.05 3.32 15.70
C SER A 16 -5.11 4.01 14.86
N THR A 17 -4.83 5.23 14.43
CA THR A 17 -5.74 6.07 13.61
C THR A 17 -5.25 6.24 12.18
N GLY A 18 -3.96 5.94 11.89
CA GLY A 18 -3.32 6.23 10.62
C GLY A 18 -3.09 7.71 10.36
N ILE A 19 -3.17 8.56 11.40
CA ILE A 19 -2.99 10.01 11.26
C ILE A 19 -1.50 10.34 11.17
N HIS A 20 -1.14 11.14 10.15
CA HIS A 20 0.16 11.75 9.95
C HIS A 20 0.07 13.25 10.17
N ILE A 21 1.01 13.83 10.93
CA ILE A 21 1.14 15.26 11.17
C ILE A 21 2.60 15.63 10.89
N LEU A 22 2.84 16.43 9.86
CA LEU A 22 4.16 16.96 9.54
C LEU A 22 4.29 18.38 10.11
N LEU A 23 5.33 18.61 10.90
CA LEU A 23 5.74 19.92 11.43
C LEU A 23 6.96 20.39 10.62
N ASP A 24 6.72 20.98 9.46
CA ASP A 24 7.74 21.38 8.48
C ASP A 24 8.43 22.70 8.82
N GLU A 25 7.85 23.50 9.73
CA GLU A 25 8.45 24.74 10.23
C GLU A 25 9.66 24.52 11.14
N ILE A 26 9.87 23.30 11.64
CA ILE A 26 10.95 22.95 12.56
C ILE A 26 12.02 22.16 11.82
N PRO A 27 13.14 22.79 11.40
CA PRO A 27 14.19 22.12 10.63
C PRO A 27 14.86 21.01 11.45
N VAL A 28 15.22 19.94 10.79
CA VAL A 28 15.96 18.82 11.37
C VAL A 28 17.36 18.75 10.77
N GLU A 29 18.37 18.85 11.63
CA GLU A 29 19.77 18.71 11.23
C GLU A 29 20.03 17.32 10.61
N GLU A 30 20.84 17.24 9.57
CA GLU A 30 21.08 16.01 8.80
C GLU A 30 21.46 14.82 9.68
N HIS A 31 22.37 15.06 10.66
CA HIS A 31 22.86 14.02 11.57
C HIS A 31 21.80 13.54 12.59
N ALA A 32 20.69 14.25 12.73
CA ALA A 32 19.61 13.92 13.65
C ALA A 32 18.42 13.23 12.93
N ARG A 33 18.48 13.08 11.60
CA ARG A 33 17.43 12.44 10.80
C ARG A 33 17.41 10.94 11.01
N ASP A 34 16.21 10.37 11.00
CA ASP A 34 16.04 8.94 11.01
C ASP A 34 16.46 8.34 9.65
N PHE A 35 17.11 7.19 9.70
CA PHE A 35 17.79 6.61 8.53
C PHE A 35 16.91 5.68 7.68
N GLY A 36 15.93 5.04 8.30
CA GLY A 36 15.03 4.10 7.60
C GLY A 36 14.05 4.82 6.66
N PRO A 37 13.48 4.14 5.68
CA PRO A 37 12.40 4.69 4.87
C PRO A 37 11.16 4.97 5.73
N GLU A 38 10.32 5.90 5.32
CA GLU A 38 9.05 6.20 5.99
C GLU A 38 8.11 4.98 5.95
N LEU A 39 8.03 4.33 4.78
CA LEU A 39 7.20 3.18 4.51
C LEU A 39 8.03 1.97 4.08
N LEU A 40 7.86 0.84 4.75
CA LEU A 40 8.37 -0.45 4.34
C LEU A 40 7.25 -1.29 3.72
N SER A 41 7.38 -1.70 2.47
CA SER A 41 6.49 -2.70 1.86
C SER A 41 7.13 -4.08 1.91
N ILE A 42 6.34 -5.11 2.22
CA ILE A 42 6.83 -6.51 2.24
C ILE A 42 5.88 -7.39 1.44
N ALA A 43 6.41 -8.05 0.41
CA ALA A 43 5.72 -9.14 -0.24
C ALA A 43 5.88 -10.41 0.63
N LEU A 44 4.85 -10.77 1.39
CA LEU A 44 4.89 -11.94 2.29
C LEU A 44 5.04 -13.25 1.53
N LEU A 45 4.43 -13.33 0.35
CA LEU A 45 4.45 -14.49 -0.54
C LEU A 45 4.15 -14.03 -1.98
N ASN A 46 4.51 -14.89 -2.94
CA ASN A 46 4.16 -14.65 -4.35
C ASN A 46 2.91 -15.41 -4.81
N ALA A 47 2.41 -16.36 -4.01
CA ALA A 47 1.19 -17.09 -4.35
C ALA A 47 -0.03 -16.16 -4.34
N CYS A 48 -0.88 -16.30 -5.35
CA CYS A 48 -2.17 -15.64 -5.48
C CYS A 48 -3.10 -16.57 -6.24
N ASP A 49 -4.36 -16.61 -5.87
CA ASP A 49 -5.41 -17.38 -6.53
C ASP A 49 -6.13 -16.61 -7.65
N LEU A 50 -5.64 -15.39 -7.97
CA LEU A 50 -6.11 -14.56 -9.08
C LEU A 50 -5.01 -14.37 -10.14
N GLU A 51 -5.43 -14.10 -11.40
CA GLU A 51 -4.54 -13.92 -12.56
C GLU A 51 -4.84 -12.59 -13.29
N CYS A 52 -4.89 -11.49 -12.53
CA CYS A 52 -5.17 -10.16 -13.09
C CYS A 52 -4.15 -9.78 -14.17
N SER A 53 -4.62 -9.29 -15.32
CA SER A 53 -3.79 -9.03 -16.51
C SER A 53 -2.66 -8.02 -16.31
N PHE A 54 -2.85 -7.05 -15.41
CA PHE A 54 -1.88 -6.01 -15.07
C PHE A 54 -1.03 -6.35 -13.84
N CYS A 55 -1.12 -7.58 -13.32
CA CYS A 55 -0.42 -7.95 -12.10
C CYS A 55 1.10 -8.03 -12.32
N TYR A 56 1.86 -7.21 -11.61
CA TYR A 56 3.32 -7.21 -11.66
C TYR A 56 3.97 -8.27 -10.75
N ALA A 57 3.21 -8.83 -9.79
CA ALA A 57 3.74 -9.79 -8.82
C ALA A 57 4.19 -11.09 -9.50
N PRO A 58 5.42 -11.57 -9.25
CA PRO A 58 5.91 -12.81 -9.85
C PRO A 58 5.12 -14.01 -9.34
N LYS A 59 4.83 -14.96 -10.20
CA LYS A 59 4.10 -16.20 -9.88
C LYS A 59 5.09 -17.33 -9.52
N THR A 60 5.76 -17.20 -8.38
CA THR A 60 6.72 -18.18 -7.86
C THR A 60 6.29 -18.69 -6.49
N ALA A 61 6.93 -19.75 -6.00
CA ALA A 61 6.59 -20.36 -4.71
C ALA A 61 7.26 -19.69 -3.48
N TYR A 62 7.85 -18.50 -3.64
CA TYR A 62 8.51 -17.83 -2.53
C TYR A 62 7.52 -17.37 -1.46
N ARG A 63 7.93 -17.55 -0.21
CA ARG A 63 7.24 -17.12 0.98
C ARG A 63 8.26 -16.79 2.05
N LEU A 64 8.12 -15.67 2.73
CA LEU A 64 8.97 -15.29 3.85
C LEU A 64 8.63 -16.09 5.12
N ASP A 65 9.66 -16.40 5.90
CA ASP A 65 9.50 -16.95 7.26
C ASP A 65 8.95 -15.87 8.19
N PRO A 66 7.95 -16.17 9.06
CA PRO A 66 7.33 -15.17 9.93
C PRO A 66 8.29 -14.58 10.95
N ASN A 67 9.28 -15.33 11.47
CA ASN A 67 10.27 -14.78 12.39
C ASN A 67 11.20 -13.81 11.67
N HIS A 68 11.60 -14.14 10.44
CA HIS A 68 12.39 -13.24 9.61
C HIS A 68 11.63 -11.92 9.32
N VAL A 69 10.33 -11.99 9.02
CA VAL A 69 9.51 -10.76 8.81
C VAL A 69 9.46 -9.92 10.08
N VAL A 70 9.26 -10.52 11.26
CA VAL A 70 9.25 -9.79 12.54
C VAL A 70 10.61 -9.13 12.79
N ASP A 71 11.72 -9.84 12.57
CA ASP A 71 13.06 -9.31 12.77
C ASP A 71 13.38 -8.16 11.81
N VAL A 72 12.97 -8.25 10.55
CA VAL A 72 13.07 -7.17 9.56
C VAL A 72 12.27 -5.95 10.04
N CYS A 73 11.00 -6.14 10.44
CA CYS A 73 10.16 -5.06 10.95
C CYS A 73 10.76 -4.37 12.18
N LYS A 74 11.35 -5.11 13.13
CA LYS A 74 12.04 -4.54 14.30
C LYS A 74 13.23 -3.67 13.90
N GLN A 75 14.04 -4.15 12.97
CA GLN A 75 15.21 -3.39 12.50
C GLN A 75 14.78 -2.09 11.81
N PHE A 76 13.76 -2.12 10.94
CA PHE A 76 13.23 -0.93 10.30
C PHE A 76 12.55 0.02 11.30
N ALA A 77 11.79 -0.49 12.27
CA ALA A 77 11.21 0.33 13.34
C ALA A 77 12.27 1.10 14.12
N ALA A 78 13.40 0.44 14.45
CA ALA A 78 14.54 1.06 15.14
C ALA A 78 15.26 2.12 14.28
N LEU A 79 15.12 2.09 12.96
CA LEU A 79 15.66 3.08 12.02
C LEU A 79 14.69 4.24 11.74
N GLY A 80 13.52 4.29 12.41
CA GLY A 80 12.55 5.39 12.29
C GLY A 80 11.44 5.15 11.26
N THR A 81 11.33 3.96 10.65
CA THR A 81 10.21 3.62 9.77
C THR A 81 8.88 3.72 10.52
N LEU A 82 7.86 4.32 9.92
CA LEU A 82 6.56 4.55 10.53
C LEU A 82 5.59 3.39 10.28
N GLU A 83 5.58 2.86 9.05
CA GLU A 83 4.59 1.88 8.61
C GLU A 83 5.23 0.69 7.89
N VAL A 84 4.57 -0.45 8.00
CA VAL A 84 4.79 -1.61 7.15
C VAL A 84 3.52 -1.95 6.37
N ALA A 85 3.66 -2.11 5.05
CA ALA A 85 2.57 -2.53 4.15
C ALA A 85 2.80 -3.97 3.69
N PHE A 86 1.89 -4.87 4.03
CA PHE A 86 1.93 -6.24 3.56
C PHE A 86 1.17 -6.42 2.25
N GLY A 87 1.84 -7.06 1.29
CA GLY A 87 1.30 -7.42 -0.02
C GLY A 87 1.99 -8.66 -0.55
N GLY A 88 2.25 -8.68 -1.86
CA GLY A 88 2.91 -9.77 -2.56
C GLY A 88 2.02 -10.34 -3.66
N GLY A 89 1.75 -11.67 -3.65
CA GLY A 89 0.61 -12.25 -4.34
C GLY A 89 -0.68 -11.87 -3.61
N GLU A 90 -1.23 -12.76 -2.83
CA GLU A 90 -2.38 -12.44 -1.96
C GLU A 90 -2.01 -12.66 -0.48
N PRO A 91 -1.84 -11.61 0.32
CA PRO A 91 -1.36 -11.73 1.71
C PRO A 91 -2.33 -12.49 2.62
N THR A 92 -3.63 -12.55 2.31
CA THR A 92 -4.60 -13.34 3.10
C THR A 92 -4.43 -14.85 2.93
N LEU A 93 -3.66 -15.30 1.93
CA LEU A 93 -3.21 -16.69 1.81
C LEU A 93 -1.99 -17.00 2.68
N TYR A 94 -1.39 -15.99 3.32
CA TYR A 94 -0.26 -16.20 4.22
C TYR A 94 -0.74 -16.81 5.53
N GLN A 95 -0.40 -18.09 5.73
CA GLN A 95 -0.80 -18.83 6.94
C GLN A 95 -0.23 -18.18 8.20
N GLY A 96 -1.10 -17.84 9.16
CA GLY A 96 -0.71 -17.16 10.38
C GLY A 96 -0.58 -15.62 10.23
N LEU A 97 -1.24 -15.01 9.23
CA LEU A 97 -1.22 -13.55 9.02
C LEU A 97 -1.66 -12.77 10.27
N GLY A 98 -2.74 -13.18 10.93
CA GLY A 98 -3.22 -12.54 12.16
C GLY A 98 -2.18 -12.59 13.28
N ASP A 99 -1.55 -13.75 13.50
CA ASP A 99 -0.46 -13.89 14.47
C ASP A 99 0.76 -13.03 14.12
N LEU A 100 1.13 -12.96 12.85
CA LEU A 100 2.22 -12.11 12.38
C LEU A 100 1.94 -10.64 12.69
N CYS A 101 0.76 -10.14 12.33
CA CYS A 101 0.34 -8.75 12.60
C CYS A 101 0.33 -8.46 14.11
N ARG A 102 -0.24 -9.34 14.92
CA ARG A 102 -0.27 -9.20 16.38
C ARG A 102 1.14 -9.13 16.99
N ARG A 103 2.07 -9.97 16.53
CA ARG A 103 3.48 -9.95 16.98
C ARG A 103 4.15 -8.63 16.63
N ILE A 104 4.07 -8.19 15.38
CA ILE A 104 4.68 -6.92 14.94
C ILE A 104 4.07 -5.75 15.69
N TRP A 105 2.75 -5.73 15.86
CA TRP A 105 2.07 -4.69 16.63
C TRP A 105 2.51 -4.63 18.08
N SER A 106 2.76 -5.78 18.73
CA SER A 106 3.21 -5.84 20.13
C SER A 106 4.71 -5.60 20.31
N GLU A 107 5.53 -5.94 19.31
CA GLU A 107 7.00 -5.91 19.41
C GLU A 107 7.62 -4.68 18.73
N THR A 108 6.83 -3.86 18.04
CA THR A 108 7.26 -2.61 17.38
C THR A 108 6.24 -1.50 17.56
N ASP A 109 6.59 -0.29 17.13
CA ASP A 109 5.69 0.87 17.06
C ASP A 109 5.21 1.17 15.62
N LEU A 110 5.41 0.23 14.68
CA LEU A 110 4.95 0.35 13.30
C LEU A 110 3.43 0.32 13.19
N GLY A 111 2.87 1.14 12.30
CA GLY A 111 1.56 0.90 11.73
C GLY A 111 1.61 -0.25 10.74
N ILE A 112 0.50 -0.96 10.58
CA ILE A 112 0.42 -2.10 9.65
C ILE A 112 -0.71 -1.86 8.68
N SER A 113 -0.43 -1.96 7.39
CA SER A 113 -1.44 -2.01 6.34
C SER A 113 -1.34 -3.31 5.54
N ILE A 114 -2.48 -3.74 4.98
CA ILE A 114 -2.55 -4.95 4.16
C ILE A 114 -3.24 -4.62 2.85
N THR A 115 -2.58 -4.87 1.71
CA THR A 115 -3.20 -4.75 0.38
C THR A 115 -3.64 -6.12 -0.11
N THR A 116 -4.95 -6.28 -0.32
CA THR A 116 -5.59 -7.56 -0.67
C THR A 116 -6.65 -7.40 -1.76
N HIS A 117 -6.96 -8.46 -2.49
CA HIS A 117 -8.15 -8.48 -3.33
C HIS A 117 -9.46 -8.64 -2.51
N GLY A 118 -9.38 -8.92 -1.20
CA GLY A 118 -10.51 -8.92 -0.27
C GLY A 118 -11.36 -10.20 -0.22
N HIS A 119 -11.26 -11.11 -1.20
CA HIS A 119 -12.15 -12.27 -1.28
C HIS A 119 -11.94 -13.30 -0.16
N HIS A 120 -10.79 -13.29 0.50
CA HIS A 120 -10.46 -14.17 1.64
C HIS A 120 -10.58 -13.48 3.02
N LEU A 121 -11.10 -12.26 3.08
CA LEU A 121 -11.40 -11.58 4.34
C LEU A 121 -12.61 -12.27 5.00
N THR A 122 -12.36 -13.35 5.73
CA THR A 122 -13.38 -14.04 6.55
C THR A 122 -13.59 -13.30 7.86
N ASP A 123 -14.74 -13.47 8.51
CA ASP A 123 -15.01 -12.87 9.82
C ASP A 123 -13.92 -13.24 10.83
N ARG A 124 -13.49 -14.49 10.84
CA ARG A 124 -12.38 -14.95 11.68
C ARG A 124 -11.08 -14.15 11.42
N LEU A 125 -10.70 -13.95 10.16
CA LEU A 125 -9.48 -13.19 9.84
C LEU A 125 -9.64 -11.71 10.22
N ILE A 126 -10.82 -11.13 10.02
CA ILE A 126 -11.13 -9.76 10.45
C ILE A 126 -10.97 -9.64 11.97
N ASP A 127 -11.50 -10.58 12.74
CA ASP A 127 -11.36 -10.62 14.21
C ASP A 127 -9.88 -10.75 14.63
N GLU A 128 -9.11 -11.62 13.98
CA GLU A 128 -7.67 -11.80 14.25
C GLU A 128 -6.83 -10.55 13.94
N LEU A 129 -7.26 -9.72 12.98
CA LEU A 129 -6.57 -8.49 12.56
C LEU A 129 -7.02 -7.26 13.36
N THR A 130 -8.25 -7.26 13.91
CA THR A 130 -8.83 -6.12 14.64
C THR A 130 -7.94 -5.70 15.81
N GLY A 131 -7.60 -4.41 15.88
CA GLY A 131 -6.73 -3.84 16.91
C GLY A 131 -5.23 -4.10 16.70
N HIS A 132 -4.84 -4.80 15.63
CA HIS A 132 -3.45 -5.13 15.30
C HIS A 132 -2.97 -4.61 13.93
N ILE A 133 -3.84 -3.92 13.21
CA ILE A 133 -3.51 -3.24 11.94
C ILE A 133 -4.16 -1.86 11.90
N SER A 134 -3.60 -0.98 11.07
CA SER A 134 -4.08 0.39 10.90
C SER A 134 -5.17 0.49 9.83
N VAL A 135 -4.99 -0.21 8.69
CA VAL A 135 -5.89 -0.13 7.54
C VAL A 135 -5.77 -1.36 6.63
N ILE A 136 -6.88 -1.74 6.00
CA ILE A 136 -6.90 -2.69 4.87
C ILE A 136 -7.10 -1.90 3.57
N ARG A 137 -6.33 -2.22 2.55
CA ARG A 137 -6.49 -1.70 1.20
C ARG A 137 -7.05 -2.79 0.30
N VAL A 138 -8.28 -2.58 -0.18
CA VAL A 138 -8.97 -3.57 -1.01
C VAL A 138 -8.92 -3.15 -2.49
N SER A 139 -8.51 -4.09 -3.34
CA SER A 139 -8.38 -3.82 -4.77
C SER A 139 -9.72 -3.95 -5.49
N ILE A 140 -10.25 -2.82 -5.99
CA ILE A 140 -11.45 -2.76 -6.85
C ILE A 140 -11.13 -1.87 -8.05
N ASP A 141 -11.07 -2.44 -9.27
CA ASP A 141 -10.56 -1.72 -10.45
C ASP A 141 -11.65 -1.31 -11.43
N ALA A 142 -12.84 -1.90 -11.36
CA ALA A 142 -13.93 -1.65 -12.28
C ALA A 142 -15.29 -2.06 -11.68
N PRO A 143 -16.41 -1.58 -12.23
CA PRO A 143 -17.74 -2.17 -11.98
C PRO A 143 -17.88 -3.51 -12.73
N GLU A 144 -18.97 -4.23 -12.46
CA GLU A 144 -19.34 -5.40 -13.28
C GLU A 144 -19.79 -4.98 -14.69
N PRO A 145 -19.55 -5.78 -15.72
CA PRO A 145 -18.90 -7.12 -15.69
C PRO A 145 -17.35 -7.06 -15.78
N LEU A 146 -16.76 -5.88 -15.92
CA LEU A 146 -15.32 -5.73 -16.12
C LEU A 146 -14.52 -6.19 -14.90
N TYR A 147 -15.01 -5.95 -13.68
CA TYR A 147 -14.37 -6.45 -12.46
C TYR A 147 -14.19 -7.97 -12.50
N SER A 148 -15.27 -8.71 -12.79
CA SER A 148 -15.23 -10.17 -12.92
C SER A 148 -14.28 -10.63 -14.03
N ALA A 149 -14.21 -9.90 -15.14
CA ALA A 149 -13.27 -10.21 -16.23
C ALA A 149 -11.79 -10.02 -15.81
N ILE A 150 -11.49 -9.00 -15.00
CA ILE A 150 -10.13 -8.72 -14.51
C ILE A 150 -9.73 -9.67 -13.38
N ARG A 151 -10.63 -9.87 -12.40
CA ARG A 151 -10.33 -10.54 -11.13
C ARG A 151 -10.78 -12.01 -11.07
N GLY A 152 -11.58 -12.47 -12.06
CA GLY A 152 -12.12 -13.83 -12.08
C GLY A 152 -13.11 -14.14 -10.96
N ARG A 153 -13.62 -13.12 -10.25
CA ARG A 153 -14.53 -13.24 -9.11
C ARG A 153 -15.55 -12.09 -9.13
N PRO A 154 -16.79 -12.31 -8.62
CA PRO A 154 -17.81 -11.27 -8.64
C PRO A 154 -17.53 -10.16 -7.60
N LEU A 155 -17.74 -8.90 -8.00
CA LEU A 155 -17.62 -7.73 -7.12
C LEU A 155 -18.67 -7.73 -6.00
N SER A 156 -19.85 -8.29 -6.25
CA SER A 156 -20.96 -8.35 -5.29
C SER A 156 -20.58 -8.97 -3.95
N ALA A 157 -19.62 -9.92 -3.93
CA ALA A 157 -19.11 -10.52 -2.70
C ALA A 157 -18.38 -9.50 -1.81
N LEU A 158 -17.67 -8.54 -2.41
CA LEU A 158 -17.00 -7.45 -1.69
C LEU A 158 -18.02 -6.38 -1.25
N GLN A 159 -18.93 -5.99 -2.12
CA GLN A 159 -19.96 -4.99 -1.81
C GLN A 159 -20.84 -5.40 -0.62
N GLN A 160 -21.05 -6.70 -0.42
CA GLN A 160 -21.77 -7.23 0.75
C GLN A 160 -20.91 -7.24 2.02
N LYS A 161 -19.64 -7.55 1.91
CA LYS A 161 -18.74 -7.75 3.05
C LYS A 161 -18.15 -6.45 3.61
N LEU A 162 -17.71 -5.55 2.74
CA LEU A 162 -16.94 -4.37 3.14
C LEU A 162 -17.68 -3.41 4.09
N PRO A 163 -19.00 -3.13 3.90
CA PRO A 163 -19.72 -2.29 4.85
C PRO A 163 -19.77 -2.85 6.28
N ALA A 164 -19.86 -4.17 6.44
CA ALA A 164 -19.82 -4.81 7.76
C ALA A 164 -18.42 -4.76 8.38
N MET A 165 -17.37 -4.93 7.57
CA MET A 165 -15.97 -4.87 8.02
C MET A 165 -15.59 -3.46 8.50
N SER A 166 -16.16 -2.40 7.96
CA SER A 166 -15.80 -1.01 8.27
C SER A 166 -15.95 -0.63 9.74
N SER A 167 -16.82 -1.32 10.48
CA SER A 167 -17.00 -1.14 11.92
C SER A 167 -15.88 -1.76 12.78
N HIS A 168 -15.04 -2.62 12.20
CA HIS A 168 -13.96 -3.34 12.88
C HIS A 168 -12.58 -2.81 12.48
N ILE A 169 -12.37 -2.59 11.18
CA ILE A 169 -11.09 -2.17 10.61
C ILE A 169 -11.36 -1.11 9.53
N PRO A 170 -10.73 0.07 9.62
CA PRO A 170 -10.76 1.05 8.52
C PRO A 170 -10.23 0.43 7.23
N PHE A 171 -10.85 0.76 6.10
CA PHE A 171 -10.35 0.29 4.81
C PHE A 171 -10.42 1.36 3.72
N GLY A 172 -9.45 1.34 2.82
CA GLY A 172 -9.42 2.12 1.59
C GLY A 172 -9.50 1.24 0.35
N ILE A 173 -9.83 1.84 -0.78
CA ILE A 173 -9.84 1.15 -2.06
C ILE A 173 -8.57 1.50 -2.85
N ASN A 174 -7.99 0.49 -3.51
CA ASN A 174 -6.95 0.65 -4.53
C ASN A 174 -7.53 0.32 -5.90
N THR A 175 -7.32 1.19 -6.87
CA THR A 175 -7.75 0.99 -8.26
C THR A 175 -6.58 1.16 -9.20
N VAL A 176 -6.29 0.15 -10.01
CA VAL A 176 -5.35 0.29 -11.13
C VAL A 176 -6.05 1.03 -12.27
N VAL A 177 -5.48 2.16 -12.66
CA VAL A 177 -6.00 3.02 -13.73
C VAL A 177 -5.22 2.74 -15.03
N ASN A 178 -5.93 2.25 -16.03
CA ASN A 178 -5.42 2.00 -17.38
C ASN A 178 -6.49 2.32 -18.44
N SER A 179 -6.22 2.02 -19.69
CA SER A 179 -7.16 2.29 -20.80
C SER A 179 -8.53 1.59 -20.63
N SER A 180 -8.60 0.49 -19.90
CA SER A 180 -9.84 -0.27 -19.70
C SER A 180 -10.64 0.20 -18.47
N THR A 181 -9.96 0.68 -17.42
CA THR A 181 -10.59 1.06 -16.15
C THR A 181 -10.88 2.55 -16.04
N LEU A 182 -10.07 3.42 -16.69
CA LEU A 182 -10.24 4.87 -16.71
C LEU A 182 -11.68 5.33 -17.06
N PRO A 183 -12.37 4.75 -18.08
CA PRO A 183 -13.72 5.19 -18.43
C PRO A 183 -14.78 4.92 -17.35
N PHE A 184 -14.46 4.16 -16.32
CA PHE A 184 -15.42 3.75 -15.27
C PHE A 184 -15.16 4.43 -13.92
N LEU A 185 -14.37 5.51 -13.86
CA LEU A 185 -14.06 6.17 -12.59
C LEU A 185 -15.30 6.74 -11.89
N ASP A 186 -16.31 7.23 -12.63
CA ASP A 186 -17.56 7.72 -12.04
C ASP A 186 -18.37 6.57 -11.40
N ASP A 187 -18.48 5.44 -12.08
CA ASP A 187 -19.15 4.25 -11.54
C ASP A 187 -18.41 3.71 -10.31
N LEU A 188 -17.09 3.72 -10.36
CA LEU A 188 -16.25 3.33 -9.22
C LEU A 188 -16.39 4.29 -8.05
N ALA A 189 -16.50 5.60 -8.29
CA ALA A 189 -16.73 6.59 -7.24
C ALA A 189 -18.01 6.27 -6.45
N ALA A 190 -19.09 5.91 -7.15
CA ALA A 190 -20.34 5.48 -6.52
C ALA A 190 -20.15 4.20 -5.68
N ILE A 191 -19.38 3.21 -6.19
CA ILE A 191 -19.08 1.97 -5.47
C ILE A 191 -18.26 2.26 -4.21
N VAL A 192 -17.19 3.08 -4.31
CA VAL A 192 -16.33 3.47 -3.20
C VAL A 192 -17.12 4.13 -2.07
N GLN A 193 -18.02 5.05 -2.41
CA GLN A 193 -18.92 5.68 -1.46
C GLN A 193 -19.89 4.68 -0.82
N GLN A 194 -20.51 3.81 -1.65
CA GLN A 194 -21.46 2.81 -1.18
C GLN A 194 -20.85 1.82 -0.18
N VAL A 195 -19.62 1.38 -0.41
CA VAL A 195 -18.95 0.43 0.52
C VAL A 195 -18.41 1.10 1.78
N GLY A 196 -18.36 2.43 1.84
CA GLY A 196 -17.92 3.19 3.01
C GLY A 196 -16.40 3.19 3.20
N ALA A 197 -15.63 3.22 2.12
CA ALA A 197 -14.17 3.33 2.18
C ALA A 197 -13.73 4.69 2.74
N ILE A 198 -12.67 4.72 3.56
CA ILE A 198 -12.14 5.95 4.14
C ILE A 198 -11.32 6.78 3.15
N ASP A 199 -10.73 6.14 2.13
CA ASP A 199 -10.02 6.78 1.03
C ASP A 199 -10.01 5.90 -0.23
N TRP A 200 -9.65 6.52 -1.36
CA TRP A 200 -9.52 5.84 -2.64
C TRP A 200 -8.20 6.19 -3.32
N LEU A 201 -7.32 5.20 -3.48
CA LEU A 201 -6.01 5.36 -4.12
C LEU A 201 -6.07 4.92 -5.58
N LEU A 202 -5.79 5.85 -6.48
CA LEU A 202 -5.64 5.61 -7.91
C LEU A 202 -4.18 5.29 -8.23
N LEU A 203 -3.96 4.16 -8.89
CA LEU A 203 -2.66 3.61 -9.26
C LEU A 203 -2.56 3.53 -10.79
N PRO A 204 -2.09 4.56 -11.50
CA PRO A 204 -1.85 4.46 -12.93
C PRO A 204 -0.93 3.27 -13.25
N GLU A 205 -1.39 2.40 -14.16
CA GLU A 205 -0.68 1.16 -14.50
C GLU A 205 0.70 1.45 -15.08
N THR A 206 1.70 0.70 -14.61
CA THR A 206 3.06 0.73 -15.15
C THR A 206 3.42 -0.61 -15.81
N SER A 207 4.14 -0.56 -16.93
CA SER A 207 4.71 -1.71 -17.61
C SER A 207 6.15 -1.41 -17.99
N GLY A 208 7.08 -2.30 -17.62
CA GLY A 208 8.50 -2.08 -17.91
C GLY A 208 9.10 -0.80 -17.33
N GLY A 209 8.53 -0.30 -16.22
CA GLY A 209 8.97 0.93 -15.53
C GLY A 209 8.41 2.22 -16.13
N SER A 210 7.48 2.15 -17.09
CA SER A 210 6.81 3.31 -17.68
C SER A 210 5.30 3.21 -17.50
N PHE A 211 4.60 4.33 -17.40
CA PHE A 211 3.15 4.37 -17.36
C PHE A 211 2.54 3.94 -18.69
N THR A 212 1.42 3.21 -18.64
CA THR A 212 0.72 2.71 -19.85
C THR A 212 -0.28 3.71 -20.42
N LEU A 213 -0.69 4.72 -19.65
CA LEU A 213 -1.62 5.75 -20.10
C LEU A 213 -0.99 6.63 -21.19
N THR A 214 -1.74 6.85 -22.25
CA THR A 214 -1.41 7.84 -23.29
C THR A 214 -1.58 9.27 -22.77
N LYS A 215 -1.01 10.27 -23.49
CA LYS A 215 -1.18 11.68 -23.14
C LYS A 215 -2.65 12.08 -23.00
N MET A 216 -3.51 11.65 -23.92
CA MET A 216 -4.95 11.96 -23.86
C MET A 216 -5.62 11.36 -22.62
N GLN A 217 -5.24 10.15 -22.23
CA GLN A 217 -5.76 9.48 -21.02
C GLN A 217 -5.25 10.14 -19.74
N TRP A 218 -4.02 10.66 -19.72
CA TRP A 218 -3.54 11.51 -18.64
C TRP A 218 -4.35 12.80 -18.50
N GLU A 219 -4.65 13.49 -19.61
CA GLU A 219 -5.49 14.69 -19.63
C GLU A 219 -6.94 14.38 -19.18
N GLU A 220 -7.45 13.17 -19.48
CA GLU A 220 -8.75 12.70 -19.02
C GLU A 220 -8.75 12.44 -17.51
N LEU A 221 -7.77 11.70 -17.01
CA LEU A 221 -7.60 11.43 -15.57
C LEU A 221 -7.44 12.74 -14.77
N ASP A 222 -6.59 13.62 -15.23
CA ASP A 222 -6.35 14.93 -14.59
C ASP A 222 -7.63 15.76 -14.50
N ARG A 223 -8.40 15.85 -15.58
CA ARG A 223 -9.70 16.54 -15.61
C ARG A 223 -10.70 15.88 -14.66
N TRP A 224 -10.72 14.55 -14.60
CA TRP A 224 -11.59 13.83 -13.69
C TRP A 224 -11.21 14.13 -12.23
N LEU A 225 -9.94 14.09 -11.89
CA LEU A 225 -9.43 14.42 -10.56
C LEU A 225 -9.78 15.86 -10.14
N VAL A 226 -9.60 16.84 -11.01
CA VAL A 226 -9.98 18.25 -10.75
C VAL A 226 -11.45 18.39 -10.37
N ASN A 227 -12.32 17.59 -10.95
CA ASN A 227 -13.75 17.66 -10.68
C ASN A 227 -14.21 16.89 -9.43
N HIS A 228 -13.38 15.96 -8.91
CA HIS A 228 -13.83 15.02 -7.87
C HIS A 228 -13.04 15.07 -6.56
N TRP A 229 -11.84 15.67 -6.52
CA TRP A 229 -10.97 15.61 -5.36
C TRP A 229 -11.57 16.25 -4.08
N GLU A 230 -12.44 17.24 -4.22
CA GLU A 230 -13.15 17.86 -3.09
C GLU A 230 -14.35 17.03 -2.58
N GLN A 231 -14.82 16.09 -3.38
CA GLN A 231 -16.04 15.33 -3.11
C GLN A 231 -15.81 14.03 -2.36
N MET A 232 -14.57 13.52 -2.39
CA MET A 232 -14.19 12.27 -1.75
C MET A 232 -12.69 12.26 -1.40
N PRO A 233 -12.26 11.46 -0.40
CA PRO A 233 -10.85 11.33 -0.02
C PRO A 233 -10.07 10.56 -1.11
N LEU A 234 -9.67 11.27 -2.18
CA LEU A 234 -8.87 10.73 -3.28
C LEU A 234 -7.38 10.80 -2.97
N ARG A 235 -6.65 9.79 -3.44
CA ARG A 235 -5.17 9.74 -3.44
C ARG A 235 -4.70 9.24 -4.80
N VAL A 236 -3.53 9.66 -5.24
CA VAL A 236 -2.87 9.17 -6.45
C VAL A 236 -1.46 8.69 -6.10
N ALA A 237 -0.96 7.67 -6.79
CA ALA A 237 0.42 7.22 -6.61
C ALA A 237 1.39 8.38 -6.81
N ALA A 238 2.34 8.55 -5.88
CA ALA A 238 3.27 9.69 -5.87
C ALA A 238 4.05 9.83 -7.19
N GLU A 239 4.44 8.70 -7.78
CA GLU A 239 5.17 8.65 -9.06
C GLU A 239 4.34 9.21 -10.23
N ALA A 240 3.01 9.21 -10.11
CA ALA A 240 2.11 9.68 -11.15
C ALA A 240 1.87 11.21 -11.11
N VAL A 241 2.15 11.86 -9.99
CA VAL A 241 1.81 13.26 -9.74
C VAL A 241 2.45 14.21 -10.75
N SER A 242 3.67 13.92 -11.23
CA SER A 242 4.36 14.73 -12.26
C SER A 242 3.64 14.79 -13.61
N ASN A 243 2.65 13.89 -13.84
CA ASN A 243 1.83 13.89 -15.05
C ASN A 243 0.50 14.64 -14.88
N LEU A 244 0.23 15.19 -13.70
CA LEU A 244 -1.00 15.89 -13.35
C LEU A 244 -0.75 17.39 -13.23
N SER A 245 -1.78 18.21 -13.53
CA SER A 245 -1.65 19.68 -13.61
C SER A 245 -1.99 20.42 -12.32
N GLY A 246 -2.69 19.76 -11.38
CA GLY A 246 -3.25 20.42 -10.21
C GLY A 246 -2.34 20.46 -9.00
N PRO A 247 -2.44 21.47 -8.14
CA PRO A 247 -2.07 21.34 -6.75
C PRO A 247 -3.18 20.56 -6.05
N PHE A 248 -3.17 19.25 -6.20
CA PHE A 248 -4.07 18.40 -5.42
C PHE A 248 -3.51 18.32 -3.99
N PRO A 249 -4.35 18.37 -2.93
CA PRO A 249 -3.90 18.19 -1.55
C PRO A 249 -3.66 16.71 -1.24
N PHE A 250 -3.23 15.98 -2.27
CA PHE A 250 -2.76 14.63 -2.10
C PHE A 250 -1.45 14.67 -1.34
N ASP A 251 -1.17 13.60 -0.66
CA ASP A 251 0.14 13.28 -0.15
C ASP A 251 1.09 13.07 -1.34
N CYS A 252 1.39 14.19 -2.03
CA CYS A 252 2.08 14.24 -3.32
C CYS A 252 3.60 14.17 -3.17
N GLU A 253 4.11 14.20 -1.96
CA GLU A 253 5.52 14.02 -1.73
C GLU A 253 5.84 12.53 -1.74
N ALA A 254 6.80 12.17 -2.57
CA ALA A 254 7.32 10.81 -2.62
C ALA A 254 7.78 10.42 -1.20
N ARG A 255 7.05 9.53 -0.55
CA ARG A 255 7.48 8.96 0.71
C ARG A 255 8.76 8.17 0.49
N GLU A 256 9.71 8.29 1.40
CA GLU A 256 10.85 7.39 1.40
C GLU A 256 10.34 5.95 1.55
N TYR A 257 10.59 5.14 0.54
CA TYR A 257 9.99 3.83 0.37
C TYR A 257 11.06 2.76 0.15
N ALA A 258 10.88 1.61 0.76
CA ALA A 258 11.65 0.40 0.47
C ALA A 258 10.73 -0.82 0.36
N HIS A 259 11.13 -1.80 -0.43
CA HIS A 259 10.37 -3.01 -0.67
C HIS A 259 11.18 -4.27 -0.41
N VAL A 260 10.66 -5.20 0.38
CA VAL A 260 11.21 -6.53 0.57
C VAL A 260 10.38 -7.54 -0.23
N ARG A 261 11.01 -8.18 -1.21
CA ARG A 261 10.39 -9.23 -2.01
C ARG A 261 10.21 -10.52 -1.21
N ALA A 262 9.30 -11.39 -1.65
CA ALA A 262 9.05 -12.69 -1.02
C ALA A 262 10.27 -13.64 -1.02
N ASP A 263 11.30 -13.35 -1.81
CA ASP A 263 12.58 -14.06 -1.80
C ASP A 263 13.60 -13.49 -0.81
N GLY A 264 13.25 -12.45 -0.03
CA GLY A 264 14.13 -11.79 0.94
C GLY A 264 15.06 -10.72 0.35
N THR A 265 14.80 -10.25 -0.87
CA THR A 265 15.56 -9.18 -1.51
C THR A 265 14.98 -7.81 -1.18
N LEU A 266 15.78 -6.89 -0.63
CA LEU A 266 15.45 -5.49 -0.42
C LEU A 266 15.64 -4.70 -1.72
N CYS A 267 14.65 -3.91 -2.10
CA CYS A 267 14.62 -3.11 -3.33
C CYS A 267 14.17 -1.68 -3.03
N ARG A 268 14.45 -0.73 -3.94
CA ARG A 268 13.98 0.66 -3.83
C ARG A 268 12.46 0.81 -4.03
N SER A 269 11.85 -0.09 -4.81
CA SER A 269 10.41 -0.14 -5.02
C SER A 269 9.97 -1.54 -5.41
N SER A 270 8.65 -1.80 -5.39
CA SER A 270 8.07 -3.08 -5.83
C SER A 270 8.28 -3.37 -7.31
N TYR A 271 8.56 -2.35 -8.12
CA TYR A 271 8.82 -2.46 -9.56
C TYR A 271 10.32 -2.45 -9.92
N ALA A 272 11.20 -2.12 -8.96
CA ALA A 272 12.63 -2.00 -9.22
C ALA A 272 13.25 -3.36 -9.61
N GLY A 273 14.07 -3.36 -10.65
CA GLY A 273 14.97 -4.47 -10.95
C GLY A 273 16.15 -4.51 -9.97
N GLY A 274 16.78 -5.66 -9.78
CA GLY A 274 17.91 -5.80 -8.86
C GLY A 274 17.50 -5.80 -7.38
N GLY A 275 18.42 -5.39 -6.50
CA GLY A 275 18.21 -5.33 -5.05
C GLY A 275 19.32 -6.01 -4.27
N VAL A 276 19.19 -6.00 -2.95
CA VAL A 276 20.17 -6.52 -1.99
C VAL A 276 19.53 -7.63 -1.15
N ARG A 277 20.15 -8.81 -1.10
CA ARG A 277 19.67 -9.91 -0.24
C ARG A 277 19.85 -9.55 1.22
N LEU A 278 18.81 -9.72 2.03
CA LEU A 278 18.88 -9.42 3.47
C LEU A 278 19.54 -10.52 4.29
N GLU A 279 19.70 -11.72 3.73
CA GLU A 279 20.31 -12.85 4.43
C GLU A 279 21.77 -12.57 4.77
N GLY A 280 22.13 -12.72 6.05
CA GLY A 280 23.50 -12.61 6.53
C GLY A 280 24.03 -11.17 6.72
N GLN A 281 23.19 -10.13 6.59
CA GLN A 281 23.60 -8.74 6.81
C GLN A 281 22.56 -7.90 7.55
N SER A 282 22.98 -6.75 8.08
CA SER A 282 22.07 -5.80 8.75
C SER A 282 21.26 -5.01 7.73
N ILE A 283 20.06 -4.55 8.12
CA ILE A 283 19.22 -3.66 7.29
C ILE A 283 19.98 -2.37 6.95
N THR A 284 20.74 -1.79 7.90
CA THR A 284 21.54 -0.59 7.67
C THR A 284 22.55 -0.80 6.54
N THR A 285 23.28 -1.94 6.55
CA THR A 285 24.21 -2.28 5.47
C THR A 285 23.50 -2.43 4.13
N ALA A 286 22.35 -3.12 4.12
CA ALA A 286 21.57 -3.32 2.91
C ALA A 286 21.02 -2.01 2.33
N LEU A 287 20.55 -1.08 3.18
CA LEU A 287 20.10 0.24 2.76
C LEU A 287 21.23 1.08 2.15
N VAL A 288 22.44 1.05 2.75
CA VAL A 288 23.60 1.75 2.18
C VAL A 288 23.97 1.19 0.80
N GLN A 289 23.89 -0.13 0.60
CA GLN A 289 24.15 -0.74 -0.71
C GLN A 289 23.06 -0.44 -1.75
N LEU A 290 21.87 -0.16 -1.28
CA LEU A 290 20.72 0.17 -2.13
C LEU A 290 20.73 1.66 -2.54
N ALA A 291 21.32 2.56 -1.73
CA ALA A 291 21.44 3.99 -2.01
C ALA A 291 22.33 4.27 -3.21
#